data_1d81cbdd05d13cb2faa1a7ca257fd6a4
#
_entry.id   1d81cbdd05d13cb2faa1a7ca257fd6a4
#
_cell.length_a   1.000
_cell.length_b   1.000
_cell.length_c   1.000
_cell.angle_alpha   90.00
_cell.angle_beta   90.00
_cell.angle_gamma   90.00
#
_symmetry.space_group_name_H-M   'P 1'
#
loop_
_entity.id
_entity.type
_entity.pdbx_description
1 polymer ?
#
loop_
_entity_poly.entity_id
_entity_poly.type
_entity_poly.pdbx_seq_one_letter_code
_entity_poly.pdbx_strand_id
1 'polypeptide(L)'
;MTHAVVYYKVARDNTGICTEIPVILTESGPLQPLIHYVLKHRHMLSESNLNKLVQAVGLLIDYVEANHQAFEIPNDLFNTFVQRLYSGTVSVDGNDPSDLYWNARTPPVVRVLVSHLSKFSDWMAQQQGSQQLNPWRQATRAEERLAWAAWQHQKSRAFLGHTMDVDVAALNVSQARSVLLKRNPVIDHELVKFFPEDRMVDFLFNGFIVPGKRKSPRIEDRLNLRDILITMLMHYGGLRMSEPFHLFVHDVIPDDTAPGEALVKIYHPSLGLAPPDLRDAKGKVVVCDRATYLRDKYGLRPRTDYKSSHTLRAGWKGNALDSRQHFMHVHWAPRWAGELFWKLWVFYMAQRELIMTQRDPLKDFPQDHPYAFVTREGKPYGIKAFEDAHAKAIKRLGLVPAKSLGTTPHAHRHAYGQRLADMNLDAIFVKKALHHKSLGSQAVYTEPDRVKLKRAMATAEARAEKTEEGTALPPPDFLAYGFRDVDPRGLFSGHDPKLMRRN
;
A
#
# COMPACT_ATOMS: atom_id res chain seq x y z
N MET A 1 -9.77 6.47 30.84
CA MET A 1 -9.51 7.00 29.45
C MET A 1 -9.53 8.50 29.59
N THR A 2 -8.43 9.13 29.32
CA THR A 2 -8.21 10.57 29.51
C THR A 2 -8.72 11.41 28.33
N HIS A 3 -9.06 10.76 27.21
CA HIS A 3 -9.62 11.42 26.04
C HIS A 3 -10.57 10.52 25.26
N ALA A 4 -11.47 11.14 24.47
CA ALA A 4 -12.34 10.47 23.49
C ALA A 4 -12.19 11.11 22.12
N VAL A 5 -12.27 10.30 21.06
CA VAL A 5 -12.25 10.79 19.68
C VAL A 5 -13.64 10.71 19.10
N VAL A 6 -14.17 11.85 18.70
CA VAL A 6 -15.49 11.99 18.08
C VAL A 6 -15.37 12.68 16.72
N TYR A 7 -16.31 12.43 15.81
CA TYR A 7 -16.30 13.03 14.49
C TYR A 7 -17.41 14.07 14.37
N TYR A 8 -17.03 15.30 13.99
CA TYR A 8 -17.95 16.40 13.77
C TYR A 8 -17.96 16.85 12.32
N LYS A 9 -19.13 17.24 11.84
CA LYS A 9 -19.29 17.90 10.55
C LYS A 9 -19.22 19.41 10.76
N VAL A 10 -18.28 20.07 10.11
CA VAL A 10 -18.05 21.51 10.22
C VAL A 10 -18.33 22.16 8.86
N ALA A 11 -19.25 23.11 8.81
CA ALA A 11 -19.42 24.03 7.70
C ALA A 11 -18.46 25.21 7.89
N ARG A 12 -17.66 25.54 6.87
CA ARG A 12 -16.70 26.65 6.93
C ARG A 12 -17.16 27.89 6.19
N ASP A 13 -18.13 27.71 5.33
CA ASP A 13 -18.70 28.74 4.46
C ASP A 13 -20.19 28.47 4.20
N ASN A 14 -20.82 29.31 3.41
CA ASN A 14 -22.24 29.19 3.07
C ASN A 14 -22.51 28.32 1.82
N THR A 15 -21.54 27.48 1.40
CA THR A 15 -21.72 26.61 0.23
C THR A 15 -22.54 25.35 0.52
N GLY A 16 -22.88 25.10 1.76
CA GLY A 16 -23.54 23.86 2.20
C GLY A 16 -22.62 22.64 2.28
N ILE A 17 -21.33 22.81 1.96
CA ILE A 17 -20.34 21.74 2.04
C ILE A 17 -19.82 21.59 3.47
N CYS A 18 -20.11 20.45 4.10
CA CYS A 18 -19.58 20.13 5.43
C CYS A 18 -18.33 19.25 5.30
N THR A 19 -17.29 19.63 6.03
CA THR A 19 -16.08 18.80 6.20
C THR A 19 -16.18 18.05 7.52
N GLU A 20 -16.04 16.74 7.48
CA GLU A 20 -15.97 15.93 8.69
C GLU A 20 -14.54 15.85 9.19
N ILE A 21 -14.37 16.14 10.49
CA ILE A 21 -13.08 16.14 11.17
C ILE A 21 -13.15 15.33 12.47
N PRO A 22 -12.08 14.60 12.82
CA PRO A 22 -11.93 14.03 14.16
C PRO A 22 -11.59 15.12 15.17
N VAL A 23 -12.24 15.08 16.32
CA VAL A 23 -12.04 15.98 17.44
C VAL A 23 -11.68 15.15 18.67
N ILE A 24 -10.62 15.50 19.35
CA ILE A 24 -10.26 14.92 20.65
C ILE A 24 -10.99 15.74 21.72
N LEU A 25 -11.78 15.04 22.52
CA LEU A 25 -12.42 15.57 23.73
C LEU A 25 -11.59 15.14 24.94
N THR A 26 -11.22 16.11 25.76
CA THR A 26 -10.59 15.92 27.07
C THR A 26 -11.59 16.35 28.16
N GLU A 27 -11.27 16.18 29.44
CA GLU A 27 -12.09 16.67 30.57
C GLU A 27 -12.32 18.18 30.50
N SER A 28 -11.34 18.93 29.99
CA SER A 28 -11.44 20.39 29.80
C SER A 28 -12.18 20.79 28.52
N GLY A 29 -12.72 19.84 27.76
CA GLY A 29 -13.43 20.07 26.51
C GLY A 29 -12.67 19.69 25.24
N PRO A 30 -13.11 20.17 24.07
CA PRO A 30 -12.47 19.83 22.80
C PRO A 30 -11.10 20.50 22.64
N LEU A 31 -10.12 19.75 22.14
CA LEU A 31 -8.75 20.24 21.91
C LEU A 31 -8.72 21.23 20.73
N GLN A 32 -8.96 22.50 21.00
CA GLN A 32 -9.08 23.57 20.00
C GLN A 32 -7.87 23.71 19.07
N PRO A 33 -6.60 23.65 19.54
CA PRO A 33 -5.46 23.76 18.65
C PRO A 33 -5.44 22.66 17.58
N LEU A 34 -5.81 21.43 17.93
CA LEU A 34 -5.88 20.32 16.97
C LEU A 34 -6.98 20.53 15.92
N ILE A 35 -8.14 21.04 16.36
CA ILE A 35 -9.25 21.37 15.44
C ILE A 35 -8.79 22.41 14.41
N HIS A 36 -8.16 23.49 14.85
CA HIS A 36 -7.65 24.54 13.97
C HIS A 36 -6.60 24.02 13.01
N TYR A 37 -5.65 23.20 13.50
CA TYR A 37 -4.64 22.55 12.66
C TYR A 37 -5.26 21.66 11.59
N VAL A 38 -6.19 20.80 11.98
CA VAL A 38 -6.87 19.88 11.06
C VAL A 38 -7.67 20.66 10.02
N LEU A 39 -8.44 21.66 10.40
CA LEU A 39 -9.22 22.48 9.47
C LEU A 39 -8.32 23.21 8.46
N LYS A 40 -7.17 23.74 8.90
CA LYS A 40 -6.22 24.44 8.01
C LYS A 40 -5.56 23.50 7.01
N HIS A 41 -5.21 22.27 7.43
CA HIS A 41 -4.43 21.34 6.63
C HIS A 41 -5.27 20.20 6.02
N ARG A 42 -6.60 20.19 6.19
CA ARG A 42 -7.48 19.08 5.79
C ARG A 42 -7.34 18.70 4.32
N HIS A 43 -7.18 19.66 3.45
CA HIS A 43 -7.01 19.45 2.01
C HIS A 43 -5.69 18.76 1.62
N MET A 44 -4.66 18.83 2.49
CA MET A 44 -3.36 18.18 2.28
C MET A 44 -3.22 16.85 3.02
N LEU A 45 -4.05 16.62 4.05
CA LEU A 45 -3.98 15.42 4.87
C LEU A 45 -4.85 14.30 4.29
N SER A 46 -4.24 13.17 3.96
CA SER A 46 -5.00 11.96 3.70
C SER A 46 -5.67 11.46 4.97
N GLU A 47 -6.77 10.73 4.84
CA GLU A 47 -7.51 10.13 5.97
C GLU A 47 -6.59 9.32 6.90
N SER A 48 -5.69 8.54 6.30
CA SER A 48 -4.72 7.75 7.08
C SER A 48 -3.75 8.62 7.88
N ASN A 49 -3.29 9.75 7.32
CA ASN A 49 -2.40 10.67 8.04
C ASN A 49 -3.14 11.42 9.14
N LEU A 50 -4.39 11.78 8.88
CA LEU A 50 -5.26 12.41 9.87
C LEU A 50 -5.47 11.49 11.09
N ASN A 51 -5.80 10.21 10.85
CA ASN A 51 -5.99 9.24 11.93
C ASN A 51 -4.70 8.99 12.72
N LYS A 52 -3.53 8.99 12.05
CA LYS A 52 -2.23 8.87 12.75
C LYS A 52 -1.88 10.09 13.57
N LEU A 53 -2.21 11.29 13.08
CA LEU A 53 -2.04 12.53 13.85
C LEU A 53 -2.91 12.48 15.13
N VAL A 54 -4.19 12.15 14.99
CA VAL A 54 -5.12 12.04 16.14
C VAL A 54 -4.64 10.99 17.11
N GLN A 55 -4.23 9.82 16.64
CA GLN A 55 -3.64 8.77 17.46
C GLN A 55 -2.39 9.26 18.20
N ALA A 56 -1.49 10.00 17.53
CA ALA A 56 -0.26 10.49 18.11
C ALA A 56 -0.54 11.52 19.23
N VAL A 57 -1.49 12.43 18.98
CA VAL A 57 -1.91 13.44 19.97
C VAL A 57 -2.61 12.78 21.16
N GLY A 58 -3.50 11.82 20.93
CA GLY A 58 -4.15 11.07 22.00
C GLY A 58 -3.17 10.34 22.90
N LEU A 59 -2.19 9.63 22.31
CA LEU A 59 -1.13 8.97 23.08
C LEU A 59 -0.29 9.95 23.90
N LEU A 60 -0.02 11.14 23.36
CA LEU A 60 0.72 12.16 24.10
C LEU A 60 -0.11 12.70 25.27
N ILE A 61 -1.41 12.92 25.10
CA ILE A 61 -2.33 13.34 26.17
C ILE A 61 -2.33 12.30 27.29
N ASP A 62 -2.56 11.02 26.97
CA ASP A 62 -2.56 9.93 27.95
C ASP A 62 -1.25 9.90 28.74
N TYR A 63 -0.12 10.06 28.03
CA TYR A 63 1.20 10.05 28.67
C TYR A 63 1.44 11.26 29.58
N VAL A 64 1.05 12.45 29.12
CA VAL A 64 1.18 13.70 29.91
C VAL A 64 0.36 13.60 31.18
N GLU A 65 -0.89 13.17 31.10
CA GLU A 65 -1.77 13.06 32.28
C GLU A 65 -1.22 12.07 33.32
N ALA A 66 -0.68 10.94 32.87
CA ALA A 66 -0.13 9.95 33.76
C ALA A 66 1.24 10.34 34.37
N ASN A 67 2.00 11.27 33.74
CA ASN A 67 3.40 11.51 34.10
C ASN A 67 3.79 12.98 34.28
N HIS A 68 2.88 13.96 34.13
CA HIS A 68 3.24 15.39 34.14
C HIS A 68 3.96 15.83 35.42
N GLN A 69 3.62 15.23 36.57
CA GLN A 69 4.23 15.55 37.85
C GLN A 69 5.69 15.07 37.98
N ALA A 70 6.14 14.16 37.13
CA ALA A 70 7.48 13.62 37.14
C ALA A 70 8.50 14.46 36.34
N PHE A 71 8.03 15.50 35.63
CA PHE A 71 8.87 16.28 34.73
C PHE A 71 8.69 17.79 34.94
N GLU A 72 9.79 18.50 35.14
CA GLU A 72 9.82 19.96 35.18
C GLU A 72 9.93 20.58 33.78
N ILE A 73 10.60 19.87 32.86
CA ILE A 73 10.92 20.37 31.52
C ILE A 73 10.10 19.61 30.47
N PRO A 74 9.28 20.31 29.64
CA PRO A 74 8.45 19.67 28.62
C PRO A 74 9.24 18.85 27.59
N ASN A 75 10.48 19.24 27.28
CA ASN A 75 11.32 18.51 26.35
C ASN A 75 11.78 17.13 26.90
N ASP A 76 12.03 17.03 28.21
CA ASP A 76 12.42 15.78 28.86
C ASP A 76 11.22 14.83 28.94
N LEU A 77 10.03 15.35 29.20
CA LEU A 77 8.78 14.61 29.14
C LEU A 77 8.57 14.03 27.72
N PHE A 78 8.78 14.85 26.68
CA PHE A 78 8.60 14.38 25.31
C PHE A 78 9.66 13.35 24.88
N ASN A 79 10.93 13.54 25.27
CA ASN A 79 11.98 12.56 25.03
C ASN A 79 11.65 11.21 25.69
N THR A 80 11.20 11.24 26.96
CA THR A 80 10.85 10.02 27.68
C THR A 80 9.58 9.37 27.10
N PHE A 81 8.59 10.16 26.69
CA PHE A 81 7.45 9.65 25.93
C PHE A 81 7.87 8.86 24.68
N VAL A 82 8.81 9.42 23.88
CA VAL A 82 9.32 8.72 22.70
C VAL A 82 10.08 7.43 23.06
N GLN A 83 10.82 7.43 24.17
CA GLN A 83 11.47 6.20 24.67
C GLN A 83 10.43 5.15 25.04
N ARG A 84 9.31 5.53 25.72
CA ARG A 84 8.24 4.61 26.09
C ARG A 84 7.46 4.10 24.88
N LEU A 85 7.37 4.84 23.81
CA LEU A 85 6.84 4.30 22.54
C LEU A 85 7.69 3.14 22.00
N TYR A 86 9.02 3.14 22.24
CA TYR A 86 9.90 2.04 21.83
C TYR A 86 9.93 0.87 22.80
N SER A 87 9.88 1.12 24.11
CA SER A 87 10.02 0.08 25.14
C SER A 87 8.68 -0.49 25.60
N GLY A 88 7.60 0.23 25.43
CA GLY A 88 6.38 0.04 26.19
C GLY A 88 6.48 0.64 27.59
N THR A 89 5.41 0.53 28.37
CA THR A 89 5.30 1.06 29.74
C THR A 89 5.25 -0.05 30.79
N VAL A 90 4.99 -1.30 30.37
CA VAL A 90 4.89 -2.44 31.27
C VAL A 90 6.28 -2.90 31.72
N SER A 91 6.49 -3.06 33.03
CA SER A 91 7.72 -3.58 33.62
C SER A 91 7.89 -5.09 33.41
N VAL A 92 9.07 -5.62 33.75
CA VAL A 92 9.35 -7.06 33.65
C VAL A 92 8.39 -7.89 34.52
N ASP A 93 7.92 -7.30 35.63
CA ASP A 93 6.99 -7.95 36.56
C ASP A 93 5.51 -7.84 36.10
N GLY A 94 5.27 -7.33 34.88
CA GLY A 94 3.93 -7.16 34.33
C GLY A 94 3.15 -5.99 34.89
N ASN A 95 3.74 -5.13 35.72
CA ASN A 95 3.12 -3.98 36.32
C ASN A 95 3.44 -2.68 35.56
N ASP A 96 2.50 -1.74 35.54
CA ASP A 96 2.66 -0.40 34.98
C ASP A 96 2.06 0.64 35.92
N PRO A 97 2.89 1.33 36.74
CA PRO A 97 2.41 2.36 37.65
C PRO A 97 1.71 3.54 36.98
N SER A 98 1.94 3.76 35.69
CA SER A 98 1.27 4.81 34.92
C SER A 98 -0.13 4.43 34.43
N ASP A 99 -0.55 3.18 34.61
CA ASP A 99 -1.83 2.59 34.14
C ASP A 99 -2.06 2.68 32.61
N LEU A 100 -0.98 2.89 31.82
CA LEU A 100 -1.05 3.02 30.38
C LEU A 100 -1.04 1.66 29.66
N TYR A 101 -0.31 0.68 30.17
CA TYR A 101 -0.15 -0.68 29.63
C TYR A 101 0.20 -0.74 28.15
N TRP A 102 1.12 0.14 27.73
CA TRP A 102 1.50 0.21 26.32
C TRP A 102 2.48 -0.91 25.95
N ASN A 103 2.21 -1.55 24.84
CA ASN A 103 3.18 -2.43 24.19
C ASN A 103 4.22 -1.62 23.40
N ALA A 104 5.44 -2.17 23.29
CA ALA A 104 6.52 -1.63 22.48
C ALA A 104 6.09 -1.49 21.01
N ARG A 105 6.45 -0.38 20.37
CA ARG A 105 6.15 -0.11 18.95
C ARG A 105 7.42 -0.20 18.12
N THR A 106 7.25 -0.61 16.87
CA THR A 106 8.36 -0.70 15.93
C THR A 106 8.88 0.68 15.52
N PRO A 107 10.19 0.83 15.23
CA PRO A 107 10.79 2.11 14.86
C PRO A 107 10.09 2.87 13.73
N PRO A 108 9.59 2.23 12.65
CA PRO A 108 8.82 2.93 11.62
C PRO A 108 7.53 3.58 12.14
N VAL A 109 6.82 2.91 13.05
CA VAL A 109 5.58 3.43 13.65
C VAL A 109 5.90 4.63 14.54
N VAL A 110 6.88 4.51 15.42
CA VAL A 110 7.30 5.61 16.32
C VAL A 110 7.73 6.84 15.49
N ARG A 111 8.51 6.64 14.43
CA ARG A 111 8.94 7.73 13.54
C ARG A 111 7.77 8.50 12.94
N VAL A 112 6.72 7.80 12.51
CA VAL A 112 5.52 8.42 11.97
C VAL A 112 4.77 9.23 13.03
N LEU A 113 4.57 8.68 14.23
CA LEU A 113 3.90 9.36 15.34
C LEU A 113 4.66 10.63 15.75
N VAL A 114 5.97 10.52 15.98
CA VAL A 114 6.83 11.66 16.35
C VAL A 114 6.85 12.72 15.24
N SER A 115 6.87 12.33 13.97
CA SER A 115 6.81 13.28 12.85
C SER A 115 5.50 14.09 12.85
N HIS A 116 4.36 13.45 13.13
CA HIS A 116 3.08 14.16 13.23
C HIS A 116 3.04 15.12 14.41
N LEU A 117 3.53 14.70 15.59
CA LEU A 117 3.60 15.54 16.78
C LEU A 117 4.55 16.73 16.58
N SER A 118 5.73 16.50 16.01
CA SER A 118 6.69 17.58 15.74
C SER A 118 6.10 18.64 14.81
N LYS A 119 5.45 18.23 13.71
CA LYS A 119 4.81 19.15 12.76
C LYS A 119 3.66 19.94 13.40
N PHE A 120 2.85 19.27 14.22
CA PHE A 120 1.76 19.92 14.94
C PHE A 120 2.29 20.93 15.96
N SER A 121 3.30 20.55 16.73
CA SER A 121 3.98 21.42 17.70
C SER A 121 4.68 22.61 17.06
N ASP A 122 5.36 22.41 15.92
CA ASP A 122 5.96 23.52 15.14
C ASP A 122 4.91 24.54 14.69
N TRP A 123 3.77 24.05 14.22
CA TRP A 123 2.66 24.89 13.83
C TRP A 123 2.08 25.67 15.03
N MET A 124 1.90 25.02 16.18
CA MET A 124 1.46 25.70 17.39
C MET A 124 2.44 26.77 17.85
N ALA A 125 3.75 26.50 17.80
CA ALA A 125 4.78 27.47 18.12
C ALA A 125 4.71 28.70 17.21
N GLN A 126 4.48 28.51 15.92
CA GLN A 126 4.34 29.63 14.95
C GLN A 126 3.05 30.45 15.13
N GLN A 127 1.94 29.82 15.52
CA GLN A 127 0.63 30.50 15.63
C GLN A 127 0.39 31.11 17.01
N GLN A 128 0.88 30.47 18.07
CA GLN A 128 0.53 30.82 19.46
C GLN A 128 1.76 31.11 20.32
N GLY A 129 2.97 31.06 19.77
CA GLY A 129 4.20 31.28 20.52
C GLY A 129 4.50 30.17 21.54
N SER A 130 3.85 29.01 21.43
CA SER A 130 4.07 27.89 22.35
C SER A 130 5.47 27.28 22.17
N GLN A 131 5.99 26.64 23.23
CA GLN A 131 7.27 25.94 23.16
C GLN A 131 7.15 24.69 22.26
N GLN A 132 8.17 24.47 21.41
CA GLN A 132 8.25 23.28 20.57
C GLN A 132 8.54 22.03 21.40
N LEU A 133 7.76 20.95 21.19
CA LEU A 133 7.99 19.65 21.83
C LEU A 133 9.31 19.00 21.36
N ASN A 134 9.69 19.24 20.13
CA ASN A 134 10.89 18.68 19.50
C ASN A 134 11.69 19.81 18.81
N PRO A 135 12.34 20.68 19.59
CA PRO A 135 13.02 21.84 19.05
C PRO A 135 14.20 21.46 18.14
N TRP A 136 14.57 22.37 17.25
CA TRP A 136 15.77 22.25 16.45
C TRP A 136 17.00 22.60 17.30
N ARG A 137 18.07 21.85 17.11
CA ARG A 137 19.38 22.10 17.69
C ARG A 137 20.45 22.02 16.61
N GLN A 138 21.64 22.50 16.91
CA GLN A 138 22.78 22.32 16.05
C GLN A 138 23.10 20.82 15.92
N ALA A 139 23.29 20.39 14.68
CA ALA A 139 23.64 19.00 14.39
C ALA A 139 25.08 18.69 14.84
N THR A 140 25.31 17.47 15.29
CA THR A 140 26.67 16.98 15.51
C THR A 140 27.36 16.72 14.16
N ARG A 141 28.71 16.73 14.15
CA ARG A 141 29.47 16.41 12.91
C ARG A 141 29.08 15.07 12.28
N ALA A 142 28.69 14.09 13.08
CA ALA A 142 28.24 12.78 12.58
C ALA A 142 26.86 12.89 11.91
N GLU A 143 25.94 13.65 12.50
CA GLU A 143 24.62 13.92 11.93
C GLU A 143 24.72 14.72 10.63
N GLU A 144 25.56 15.74 10.60
CA GLU A 144 25.83 16.54 9.39
C GLU A 144 26.36 15.66 8.25
N ARG A 145 27.38 14.82 8.52
CA ARG A 145 27.92 13.89 7.50
C ARG A 145 26.85 12.96 6.94
N LEU A 146 26.00 12.43 7.81
CA LEU A 146 24.90 11.55 7.38
C LEU A 146 23.82 12.29 6.59
N ALA A 147 23.47 13.51 7.01
CA ALA A 147 22.52 14.34 6.30
C ALA A 147 23.06 14.75 4.92
N TRP A 148 24.35 15.08 4.81
CA TRP A 148 25.03 15.34 3.54
C TRP A 148 25.02 14.10 2.63
N ALA A 149 25.35 12.93 3.15
CA ALA A 149 25.32 11.70 2.37
C ALA A 149 23.90 11.40 1.86
N ALA A 150 22.89 11.56 2.71
CA ALA A 150 21.49 11.39 2.33
C ALA A 150 21.05 12.40 1.24
N TRP A 151 21.46 13.67 1.38
CA TRP A 151 21.16 14.71 0.40
C TRP A 151 21.84 14.43 -0.95
N GLN A 152 23.14 14.08 -0.96
CA GLN A 152 23.86 13.70 -2.18
C GLN A 152 23.22 12.50 -2.87
N HIS A 153 22.85 11.48 -2.10
CA HIS A 153 22.14 10.32 -2.63
C HIS A 153 20.77 10.70 -3.22
N GLN A 154 20.04 11.61 -2.58
CA GLN A 154 18.79 12.14 -3.13
C GLN A 154 19.02 12.96 -4.39
N LYS A 155 20.02 13.85 -4.39
CA LYS A 155 20.41 14.69 -5.54
C LYS A 155 20.79 13.85 -6.75
N SER A 156 21.60 12.80 -6.56
CA SER A 156 22.03 11.91 -7.65
C SER A 156 20.90 11.10 -8.31
N ARG A 157 19.80 10.88 -7.57
CA ARG A 157 18.63 10.12 -8.05
C ARG A 157 17.45 11.01 -8.47
N ALA A 158 17.48 12.29 -8.18
CA ALA A 158 16.43 13.21 -8.57
C ALA A 158 16.58 13.64 -10.03
N PHE A 159 15.49 13.64 -10.79
CA PHE A 159 15.49 14.10 -12.19
C PHE A 159 15.99 15.55 -12.35
N LEU A 160 15.64 16.42 -11.40
CA LEU A 160 16.12 17.81 -11.33
C LEU A 160 17.19 17.99 -10.22
N GLY A 161 18.00 16.98 -9.96
CA GLY A 161 19.03 17.04 -8.92
C GLY A 161 20.05 18.17 -9.12
N HIS A 162 20.31 18.57 -10.37
CA HIS A 162 21.19 19.71 -10.70
C HIS A 162 20.65 21.05 -10.22
N THR A 163 19.33 21.19 -10.04
CA THR A 163 18.70 22.41 -9.55
C THR A 163 18.60 22.48 -8.02
N MET A 164 19.01 21.41 -7.31
CA MET A 164 18.99 21.40 -5.86
C MET A 164 20.10 22.29 -5.30
N ASP A 165 19.68 23.32 -4.57
CA ASP A 165 20.56 24.33 -4.01
C ASP A 165 21.40 23.76 -2.86
N VAL A 166 22.73 23.97 -2.94
CA VAL A 166 23.71 23.51 -1.97
C VAL A 166 23.67 24.34 -0.69
N ASP A 167 23.41 25.66 -0.79
CA ASP A 167 23.40 26.56 0.36
C ASP A 167 22.18 26.32 1.25
N VAL A 168 21.01 26.09 0.62
CA VAL A 168 19.79 25.66 1.34
C VAL A 168 20.01 24.29 1.99
N ALA A 169 20.71 23.39 1.31
CA ALA A 169 21.06 22.09 1.88
C ALA A 169 21.99 22.23 3.07
N ALA A 170 22.99 23.09 3.02
CA ALA A 170 23.94 23.34 4.11
C ALA A 170 23.21 23.81 5.39
N LEU A 171 22.27 24.75 5.24
CA LEU A 171 21.43 25.22 6.35
C LEU A 171 20.59 24.08 6.96
N ASN A 172 19.98 23.24 6.11
CA ASN A 172 19.17 22.13 6.58
C ASN A 172 20.01 21.01 7.25
N VAL A 173 21.22 20.80 6.79
CA VAL A 173 22.15 19.78 7.31
C VAL A 173 22.75 20.19 8.65
N SER A 174 22.94 21.50 8.89
CA SER A 174 23.48 22.04 10.14
C SER A 174 22.54 21.90 11.34
N GLN A 175 21.27 21.54 11.11
CA GLN A 175 20.25 21.42 12.15
C GLN A 175 19.74 19.99 12.29
N ALA A 176 19.52 19.56 13.52
CA ALA A 176 18.90 18.29 13.86
C ALA A 176 17.80 18.48 14.91
N ARG A 177 16.83 17.58 14.96
CA ARG A 177 15.82 17.57 16.01
C ARG A 177 16.44 17.07 17.32
N SER A 178 15.96 17.59 18.46
CA SER A 178 16.42 17.19 19.79
C SER A 178 16.16 15.73 20.08
N VAL A 179 15.02 15.20 19.65
CA VAL A 179 14.64 13.80 19.87
C VAL A 179 15.39 12.88 18.91
N LEU A 180 16.15 11.96 19.47
CA LEU A 180 16.87 10.93 18.72
C LEU A 180 15.95 9.74 18.44
N LEU A 181 15.76 9.43 17.15
CA LEU A 181 14.97 8.29 16.71
C LEU A 181 15.87 7.08 16.45
N LYS A 182 15.43 5.90 16.92
CA LYS A 182 16.12 4.64 16.60
C LYS A 182 16.17 4.42 15.10
N ARG A 183 17.34 4.04 14.59
CA ARG A 183 17.49 3.60 13.20
C ARG A 183 16.99 2.17 13.07
N ASN A 184 16.32 1.87 11.97
CA ASN A 184 16.08 0.48 11.63
C ASN A 184 17.42 -0.15 11.27
N PRO A 185 17.68 -1.40 11.69
CA PRO A 185 18.73 -2.17 11.05
C PRO A 185 18.45 -2.22 9.54
N VAL A 186 19.50 -2.11 8.74
CA VAL A 186 19.39 -2.39 7.30
C VAL A 186 19.16 -3.89 7.22
N ILE A 187 17.92 -4.29 6.99
CA ILE A 187 17.58 -5.67 6.69
C ILE A 187 17.59 -5.73 5.17
N ASP A 188 18.46 -6.58 4.61
CA ASP A 188 18.31 -7.03 3.25
C ASP A 188 16.88 -7.58 3.14
N HIS A 189 16.17 -7.17 2.10
CA HIS A 189 14.73 -7.38 2.00
C HIS A 189 14.37 -8.81 2.34
N GLU A 190 13.53 -8.95 3.36
CA GLU A 190 12.88 -10.21 3.69
C GLU A 190 12.20 -10.72 2.41
N LEU A 191 12.39 -11.99 2.06
CA LEU A 191 11.79 -12.61 0.89
C LEU A 191 10.31 -12.26 0.81
N VAL A 192 9.98 -11.39 -0.15
CA VAL A 192 8.59 -10.97 -0.35
C VAL A 192 7.81 -12.19 -0.79
N LYS A 193 6.81 -12.55 0.01
CA LYS A 193 5.93 -13.66 -0.32
C LYS A 193 4.95 -13.20 -1.39
N PHE A 194 4.97 -13.87 -2.51
CA PHE A 194 4.07 -13.66 -3.65
C PHE A 194 3.12 -14.83 -3.81
N PHE A 195 2.01 -14.61 -4.51
CA PHE A 195 1.02 -15.65 -4.74
C PHE A 195 1.64 -16.76 -5.63
N PRO A 196 1.47 -18.07 -5.26
CA PRO A 196 2.05 -19.19 -6.02
C PRO A 196 1.49 -19.23 -7.45
N GLU A 197 2.36 -19.16 -8.45
CA GLU A 197 1.98 -19.12 -9.87
C GLU A 197 1.31 -20.44 -10.31
N ASP A 198 1.80 -21.59 -9.81
CA ASP A 198 1.27 -22.91 -10.08
C ASP A 198 -0.17 -23.12 -9.58
N ARG A 199 -0.59 -22.31 -8.62
CA ARG A 199 -1.95 -22.35 -8.04
C ARG A 199 -2.90 -21.35 -8.68
N MET A 200 -2.42 -20.45 -9.52
CA MET A 200 -3.22 -19.32 -9.98
C MET A 200 -4.40 -19.73 -10.85
N VAL A 201 -4.20 -20.64 -11.80
CA VAL A 201 -5.28 -21.12 -12.67
C VAL A 201 -6.35 -21.86 -11.87
N ASP A 202 -5.92 -22.72 -10.93
CA ASP A 202 -6.80 -23.42 -10.01
C ASP A 202 -7.57 -22.44 -9.11
N PHE A 203 -6.90 -21.39 -8.63
CA PHE A 203 -7.51 -20.33 -7.84
C PHE A 203 -8.62 -19.60 -8.59
N LEU A 204 -8.39 -19.22 -9.85
CA LEU A 204 -9.40 -18.53 -10.65
C LEU A 204 -10.63 -19.41 -10.91
N PHE A 205 -10.44 -20.67 -11.32
CA PHE A 205 -11.52 -21.49 -11.85
C PHE A 205 -12.13 -22.48 -10.84
N ASN A 206 -11.42 -22.82 -9.76
CA ASN A 206 -11.94 -23.66 -8.69
C ASN A 206 -12.14 -22.90 -7.37
N GLY A 207 -11.37 -21.83 -7.13
CA GLY A 207 -11.54 -20.98 -5.96
C GLY A 207 -12.82 -20.14 -6.00
N PHE A 208 -13.11 -19.51 -7.13
CA PHE A 208 -14.26 -18.60 -7.29
C PHE A 208 -15.54 -19.28 -7.82
N ILE A 209 -15.74 -20.55 -7.54
CA ILE A 209 -16.98 -21.24 -7.88
C ILE A 209 -18.15 -20.69 -7.07
N VAL A 210 -19.28 -20.43 -7.75
CA VAL A 210 -20.53 -20.05 -7.11
C VAL A 210 -21.12 -21.29 -6.37
N PRO A 211 -21.41 -21.18 -5.07
CA PRO A 211 -21.99 -22.29 -4.31
C PRO A 211 -23.27 -22.84 -4.95
N GLY A 212 -23.36 -24.16 -5.06
CA GLY A 212 -24.52 -24.85 -5.68
C GLY A 212 -24.54 -24.85 -7.21
N LYS A 213 -23.64 -24.12 -7.88
CA LYS A 213 -23.60 -23.98 -9.36
C LYS A 213 -22.44 -24.72 -10.03
N ARG A 214 -21.67 -25.54 -9.31
CA ARG A 214 -20.48 -26.21 -9.82
C ARG A 214 -20.71 -27.03 -11.10
N LYS A 215 -21.91 -27.59 -11.26
CA LYS A 215 -22.27 -28.43 -12.42
C LYS A 215 -22.96 -27.64 -13.55
N SER A 216 -23.13 -26.31 -13.42
CA SER A 216 -23.74 -25.51 -14.49
C SER A 216 -22.88 -25.60 -15.75
N PRO A 217 -23.46 -25.85 -16.93
CA PRO A 217 -22.75 -25.82 -18.20
C PRO A 217 -22.31 -24.41 -18.58
N ARG A 218 -23.01 -23.38 -18.08
CA ARG A 218 -22.72 -21.98 -18.38
C ARG A 218 -21.65 -21.47 -17.41
N ILE A 219 -20.56 -20.95 -17.98
CA ILE A 219 -19.40 -20.45 -17.21
C ILE A 219 -19.78 -19.25 -16.32
N GLU A 220 -20.63 -18.39 -16.82
CA GLU A 220 -21.12 -17.21 -16.13
C GLU A 220 -22.00 -17.53 -14.91
N ASP A 221 -22.69 -18.68 -14.90
CA ASP A 221 -23.45 -19.13 -13.73
C ASP A 221 -22.55 -19.85 -12.71
N ARG A 222 -21.54 -20.57 -13.22
CA ARG A 222 -20.65 -21.41 -12.41
C ARG A 222 -19.61 -20.60 -11.66
N LEU A 223 -19.10 -19.54 -12.27
CA LEU A 223 -17.98 -18.77 -11.76
C LEU A 223 -18.40 -17.37 -11.29
N ASN A 224 -17.79 -16.90 -10.25
CA ASN A 224 -17.90 -15.52 -9.82
C ASN A 224 -16.96 -14.65 -10.68
N LEU A 225 -17.41 -14.28 -11.87
CA LEU A 225 -16.61 -13.56 -12.87
C LEU A 225 -16.08 -12.23 -12.34
N ARG A 226 -16.86 -11.50 -11.52
CA ARG A 226 -16.44 -10.25 -10.89
C ARG A 226 -15.14 -10.42 -10.09
N ASP A 227 -15.10 -11.40 -9.18
CA ASP A 227 -13.97 -11.58 -8.30
C ASP A 227 -12.75 -12.17 -9.04
N ILE A 228 -13.00 -12.95 -10.11
CA ILE A 228 -11.96 -13.40 -11.04
C ILE A 228 -11.33 -12.19 -11.75
N LEU A 229 -12.13 -11.30 -12.33
CA LEU A 229 -11.65 -10.13 -13.06
C LEU A 229 -10.84 -9.17 -12.13
N ILE A 230 -11.32 -8.91 -10.91
CA ILE A 230 -10.58 -8.13 -9.93
C ILE A 230 -9.23 -8.78 -9.62
N THR A 231 -9.21 -10.10 -9.44
CA THR A 231 -7.98 -10.85 -9.15
C THR A 231 -7.01 -10.81 -10.34
N MET A 232 -7.51 -10.95 -11.58
CA MET A 232 -6.67 -10.85 -12.78
C MET A 232 -6.04 -9.46 -12.92
N LEU A 233 -6.77 -8.39 -12.63
CA LEU A 233 -6.23 -7.02 -12.63
C LEU A 233 -5.06 -6.85 -11.64
N MET A 234 -5.11 -7.54 -10.50
CA MET A 234 -4.01 -7.52 -9.53
C MET A 234 -2.86 -8.45 -9.93
N HIS A 235 -3.17 -9.69 -10.35
CA HIS A 235 -2.16 -10.73 -10.57
C HIS A 235 -1.45 -10.60 -11.92
N TYR A 236 -2.19 -10.29 -12.98
CA TYR A 236 -1.67 -10.18 -14.35
C TYR A 236 -1.56 -8.73 -14.85
N GLY A 237 -2.22 -7.79 -14.17
CA GLY A 237 -2.17 -6.36 -14.48
C GLY A 237 -1.43 -5.52 -13.43
N GLY A 238 -0.98 -6.13 -12.33
CA GLY A 238 -0.15 -5.48 -11.32
C GLY A 238 -0.83 -4.40 -10.47
N LEU A 239 -2.16 -4.29 -10.49
CA LEU A 239 -2.88 -3.28 -9.72
C LEU A 239 -2.83 -3.54 -8.21
N ARG A 240 -2.90 -2.45 -7.42
CA ARG A 240 -3.16 -2.55 -5.98
C ARG A 240 -4.62 -2.91 -5.74
N MET A 241 -4.89 -3.61 -4.64
CA MET A 241 -6.23 -4.11 -4.30
C MET A 241 -7.35 -3.05 -4.38
N SER A 242 -7.08 -1.78 -4.05
CA SER A 242 -8.10 -0.73 -4.09
C SER A 242 -8.36 -0.17 -5.49
N GLU A 243 -7.43 -0.31 -6.44
CA GLU A 243 -7.48 0.34 -7.75
C GLU A 243 -8.59 -0.20 -8.67
N PRO A 244 -8.85 -1.51 -8.75
CA PRO A 244 -9.97 -2.05 -9.54
C PRO A 244 -11.34 -1.48 -9.16
N PHE A 245 -11.52 -1.08 -7.91
CA PHE A 245 -12.81 -0.56 -7.42
C PHE A 245 -13.13 0.86 -7.90
N HIS A 246 -12.17 1.55 -8.53
CA HIS A 246 -12.39 2.85 -9.18
C HIS A 246 -12.79 2.75 -10.64
N LEU A 247 -12.75 1.54 -11.24
CA LEU A 247 -13.14 1.33 -12.63
C LEU A 247 -14.61 1.69 -12.86
N PHE A 248 -14.83 2.43 -13.94
CA PHE A 248 -16.15 2.57 -14.56
C PHE A 248 -16.29 1.58 -15.73
N VAL A 249 -17.50 1.31 -16.16
CA VAL A 249 -17.75 0.41 -17.29
C VAL A 249 -17.01 0.84 -18.56
N HIS A 250 -16.94 2.14 -18.81
CA HIS A 250 -16.28 2.74 -19.98
C HIS A 250 -14.74 2.68 -19.97
N ASP A 251 -14.14 2.25 -18.88
CA ASP A 251 -12.68 2.22 -18.73
C ASP A 251 -12.04 0.96 -19.31
N VAL A 252 -12.86 0.01 -19.72
CA VAL A 252 -12.43 -1.26 -20.32
C VAL A 252 -12.98 -1.33 -21.73
N ILE A 253 -12.08 -1.32 -22.69
CA ILE A 253 -12.39 -1.36 -24.12
C ILE A 253 -11.49 -2.39 -24.82
N PRO A 254 -11.85 -2.85 -26.05
CA PRO A 254 -10.91 -3.66 -26.82
C PRO A 254 -9.65 -2.86 -27.14
N ASP A 255 -8.50 -3.54 -27.18
CA ASP A 255 -7.23 -2.92 -27.53
C ASP A 255 -7.02 -2.96 -29.05
N ASP A 256 -7.01 -1.78 -29.68
CA ASP A 256 -6.79 -1.65 -31.14
C ASP A 256 -5.35 -2.04 -31.55
N THR A 257 -4.41 -1.97 -30.61
CA THR A 257 -2.99 -2.29 -30.86
C THR A 257 -2.65 -3.76 -30.58
N ALA A 258 -3.52 -4.46 -29.84
CA ALA A 258 -3.39 -5.88 -29.50
C ALA A 258 -4.76 -6.58 -29.63
N PRO A 259 -5.16 -6.96 -30.87
CA PRO A 259 -6.48 -7.54 -31.13
C PRO A 259 -6.80 -8.73 -30.21
N GLY A 260 -7.97 -8.70 -29.61
CA GLY A 260 -8.45 -9.71 -28.66
C GLY A 260 -8.09 -9.46 -27.20
N GLU A 261 -7.22 -8.51 -26.90
CA GLU A 261 -6.90 -8.09 -25.52
C GLU A 261 -7.82 -6.97 -25.05
N ALA A 262 -7.91 -6.81 -23.72
CA ALA A 262 -8.56 -5.67 -23.09
C ALA A 262 -7.57 -4.52 -22.86
N LEU A 263 -7.88 -3.33 -23.35
CA LEU A 263 -7.29 -2.08 -22.93
C LEU A 263 -8.02 -1.57 -21.69
N VAL A 264 -7.34 -1.55 -20.55
CA VAL A 264 -7.90 -1.10 -19.28
C VAL A 264 -7.21 0.17 -18.83
N LYS A 265 -7.98 1.23 -18.59
CA LYS A 265 -7.51 2.53 -18.11
C LYS A 265 -8.01 2.77 -16.69
N ILE A 266 -7.10 2.92 -15.73
CA ILE A 266 -7.46 3.23 -14.35
C ILE A 266 -7.32 4.74 -14.15
N TYR A 267 -8.42 5.44 -14.08
CA TYR A 267 -8.44 6.89 -13.89
C TYR A 267 -8.33 7.28 -12.41
N HIS A 268 -7.72 8.44 -12.17
CA HIS A 268 -7.74 9.05 -10.85
C HIS A 268 -9.19 9.26 -10.38
N PRO A 269 -9.57 8.83 -9.16
CA PRO A 269 -10.99 8.79 -8.73
C PRO A 269 -11.73 10.14 -8.79
N SER A 270 -11.01 11.24 -8.58
CA SER A 270 -11.59 12.58 -8.58
C SER A 270 -11.20 13.36 -9.84
N LEU A 271 -9.88 13.42 -10.15
CA LEU A 271 -9.33 14.28 -11.20
C LEU A 271 -9.30 13.63 -12.60
N GLY A 272 -9.59 12.32 -12.69
CA GLY A 272 -9.61 11.61 -13.97
C GLY A 272 -10.68 12.14 -14.90
N LEU A 273 -10.41 12.11 -16.22
CA LEU A 273 -11.40 12.48 -17.22
C LEU A 273 -12.64 11.59 -17.09
N ALA A 274 -13.82 12.21 -17.07
CA ALA A 274 -15.09 11.52 -17.02
C ALA A 274 -15.49 10.92 -18.39
N PRO A 275 -16.37 9.90 -18.43
CA PRO A 275 -17.00 9.45 -19.65
C PRO A 275 -17.77 10.58 -20.36
N PRO A 276 -17.83 10.58 -21.72
CA PRO A 276 -18.43 11.66 -22.50
C PRO A 276 -19.97 11.55 -22.62
N ASP A 277 -20.63 11.05 -21.61
CA ASP A 277 -22.08 10.79 -21.59
C ASP A 277 -22.86 11.70 -20.62
N LEU A 278 -22.18 12.65 -19.96
CA LEU A 278 -22.84 13.74 -19.24
C LEU A 278 -23.23 14.84 -20.22
N ARG A 279 -24.48 15.28 -20.17
CA ARG A 279 -24.99 16.34 -21.03
C ARG A 279 -25.57 17.49 -20.21
N ASP A 280 -25.39 18.70 -20.72
CA ASP A 280 -25.99 19.90 -20.15
C ASP A 280 -27.50 19.98 -20.52
N ALA A 281 -28.17 21.01 -20.03
CA ALA A 281 -29.60 21.28 -20.34
C ALA A 281 -29.87 21.49 -21.84
N LYS A 282 -28.84 21.77 -22.64
CA LYS A 282 -28.92 21.93 -24.10
C LYS A 282 -28.57 20.66 -24.88
N GLY A 283 -28.30 19.55 -24.18
CA GLY A 283 -27.93 18.26 -24.77
C GLY A 283 -26.45 18.16 -25.20
N LYS A 284 -25.63 19.18 -24.96
CA LYS A 284 -24.18 19.18 -25.28
C LYS A 284 -23.40 18.37 -24.27
N VAL A 285 -22.40 17.61 -24.75
CA VAL A 285 -21.50 16.83 -23.90
C VAL A 285 -20.70 17.76 -22.98
N VAL A 286 -20.74 17.48 -21.68
CA VAL A 286 -19.95 18.19 -20.66
C VAL A 286 -18.65 17.44 -20.43
N VAL A 287 -17.53 18.09 -20.76
CA VAL A 287 -16.19 17.57 -20.43
C VAL A 287 -15.84 18.00 -19.02
N CYS A 288 -15.73 17.04 -18.10
CA CYS A 288 -15.48 17.30 -16.69
C CYS A 288 -14.60 16.21 -16.07
N ASP A 289 -14.22 16.41 -14.82
CA ASP A 289 -13.58 15.38 -14.00
C ASP A 289 -14.60 14.38 -13.42
N ARG A 290 -14.08 13.28 -12.87
CA ARG A 290 -14.91 12.20 -12.30
C ARG A 290 -15.65 12.62 -11.03
N ALA A 291 -15.14 13.57 -10.25
CA ALA A 291 -15.82 14.07 -9.06
C ALA A 291 -17.10 14.83 -9.48
N THR A 292 -16.98 15.72 -10.44
CA THR A 292 -18.12 16.44 -11.03
C THR A 292 -19.13 15.49 -11.69
N TYR A 293 -18.64 14.56 -12.50
CA TYR A 293 -19.50 13.55 -13.16
C TYR A 293 -20.30 12.71 -12.16
N LEU A 294 -19.66 12.20 -11.11
CA LEU A 294 -20.34 11.41 -10.07
C LEU A 294 -21.40 12.22 -9.34
N ARG A 295 -21.09 13.49 -9.01
CA ARG A 295 -21.99 14.38 -8.31
C ARG A 295 -23.20 14.74 -9.17
N ASP A 296 -22.96 15.21 -10.40
CA ASP A 296 -24.00 15.83 -11.23
C ASP A 296 -24.91 14.81 -11.88
N LYS A 297 -24.39 13.62 -12.23
CA LYS A 297 -25.18 12.59 -12.88
C LYS A 297 -25.80 11.59 -11.92
N TYR A 298 -25.10 11.25 -10.82
CA TYR A 298 -25.49 10.14 -9.95
C TYR A 298 -25.71 10.55 -8.47
N GLY A 299 -25.45 11.79 -8.09
CA GLY A 299 -25.49 12.22 -6.69
C GLY A 299 -24.47 11.51 -5.80
N LEU A 300 -23.40 11.01 -6.39
CA LEU A 300 -22.33 10.27 -5.73
C LEU A 300 -21.08 11.14 -5.56
N ARG A 301 -20.16 10.66 -4.75
CA ARG A 301 -18.81 11.22 -4.60
C ARG A 301 -17.75 10.18 -4.92
N PRO A 302 -16.50 10.59 -5.22
CA PRO A 302 -15.39 9.68 -5.40
C PRO A 302 -15.23 8.73 -4.22
N ARG A 303 -14.85 7.49 -4.50
CA ARG A 303 -14.69 6.46 -3.45
C ARG A 303 -13.60 6.79 -2.42
N THR A 304 -12.69 7.68 -2.76
CA THR A 304 -11.67 8.23 -1.87
C THR A 304 -12.23 9.16 -0.78
N ASP A 305 -13.42 9.69 -0.96
CA ASP A 305 -13.99 10.73 -0.10
C ASP A 305 -14.97 10.16 0.95
N TYR A 306 -15.19 8.84 0.91
CA TYR A 306 -15.94 8.16 1.95
C TYR A 306 -15.04 7.91 3.18
N LYS A 307 -15.66 7.79 4.37
CA LYS A 307 -14.98 7.38 5.60
C LYS A 307 -14.33 6.00 5.44
N SER A 308 -13.29 5.74 6.21
CA SER A 308 -12.60 4.43 6.19
C SER A 308 -13.51 3.26 6.57
N SER A 309 -14.52 3.50 7.40
CA SER A 309 -15.54 2.49 7.78
C SER A 309 -16.65 2.29 6.75
N HIS A 310 -16.75 3.15 5.74
CA HIS A 310 -17.84 3.06 4.76
C HIS A 310 -17.58 1.96 3.73
N THR A 311 -18.60 1.18 3.38
CA THR A 311 -18.49 0.04 2.44
C THR A 311 -18.01 0.43 1.05
N LEU A 312 -18.30 1.66 0.60
CA LEU A 312 -17.85 2.18 -0.69
C LEU A 312 -16.43 2.75 -0.66
N ARG A 313 -15.80 2.85 0.50
CA ARG A 313 -14.44 3.38 0.59
C ARG A 313 -13.46 2.56 -0.23
N ALA A 314 -12.75 3.22 -1.13
CA ALA A 314 -11.56 2.69 -1.81
C ALA A 314 -10.47 3.75 -1.79
N GLY A 315 -9.29 3.38 -1.28
CA GLY A 315 -8.15 4.28 -1.20
C GLY A 315 -7.47 4.45 -2.56
N TRP A 316 -6.82 5.58 -2.76
CA TRP A 316 -5.93 5.85 -3.89
C TRP A 316 -4.55 6.19 -3.35
N LYS A 317 -3.56 5.36 -3.67
CA LYS A 317 -2.15 5.70 -3.40
C LYS A 317 -1.63 6.47 -4.60
N GLY A 318 -0.88 7.55 -4.38
CA GLY A 318 -0.35 8.37 -5.46
C GLY A 318 0.49 7.53 -6.43
N ASN A 319 -0.07 7.19 -7.57
CA ASN A 319 0.57 6.46 -8.66
C ASN A 319 1.23 7.43 -9.65
N ALA A 320 2.20 6.95 -10.43
CA ALA A 320 2.57 7.61 -11.66
C ALA A 320 1.44 7.44 -12.67
N LEU A 321 1.01 8.52 -13.30
CA LEU A 321 -0.05 8.51 -14.31
C LEU A 321 0.56 8.64 -15.70
N ASP A 322 -0.02 7.97 -16.68
CA ASP A 322 0.50 7.89 -18.04
C ASP A 322 0.03 9.06 -18.93
N SER A 323 -1.00 9.80 -18.48
CA SER A 323 -1.65 10.81 -19.30
C SER A 323 -2.06 12.05 -18.50
N ARG A 324 -2.15 13.20 -19.19
CA ARG A 324 -2.77 14.43 -18.67
C ARG A 324 -4.27 14.29 -18.38
N GLN A 325 -4.92 13.24 -18.91
CA GLN A 325 -6.30 12.86 -18.55
C GLN A 325 -6.38 12.13 -17.21
N HIS A 326 -5.26 12.02 -16.49
CA HIS A 326 -5.14 11.42 -15.16
C HIS A 326 -5.54 9.94 -15.10
N PHE A 327 -5.03 9.13 -16.02
CA PHE A 327 -5.16 7.67 -15.97
C PHE A 327 -3.81 6.97 -16.07
N MET A 328 -3.81 5.67 -15.76
CA MET A 328 -2.72 4.72 -15.98
C MET A 328 -3.26 3.50 -16.73
N HIS A 329 -2.45 2.91 -17.62
CA HIS A 329 -2.80 1.70 -18.35
C HIS A 329 -2.51 0.45 -17.52
N VAL A 330 -3.31 -0.58 -17.67
CA VAL A 330 -2.97 -1.92 -17.21
C VAL A 330 -2.11 -2.58 -18.29
N HIS A 331 -0.92 -3.04 -17.90
CA HIS A 331 -0.02 -3.78 -18.78
C HIS A 331 -0.09 -5.28 -18.45
N TRP A 332 -0.66 -6.06 -19.36
CA TRP A 332 -0.85 -7.49 -19.12
C TRP A 332 0.45 -8.27 -19.21
N ALA A 333 0.73 -9.09 -18.24
CA ALA A 333 1.84 -10.05 -18.26
C ALA A 333 1.39 -11.35 -17.56
N PRO A 334 1.33 -12.47 -18.30
CA PRO A 334 1.58 -12.64 -19.72
C PRO A 334 0.44 -12.11 -20.61
N ARG A 335 0.70 -12.01 -21.93
CA ARG A 335 -0.22 -11.48 -22.93
C ARG A 335 -1.61 -12.17 -22.91
N TRP A 336 -1.64 -13.51 -22.90
CA TRP A 336 -2.89 -14.27 -22.89
C TRP A 336 -3.85 -13.87 -21.76
N ALA A 337 -3.34 -13.28 -20.68
CA ALA A 337 -4.20 -12.81 -19.58
C ALA A 337 -5.09 -11.63 -20.00
N GLY A 338 -4.60 -10.76 -20.88
CA GLY A 338 -5.43 -9.68 -21.45
C GLY A 338 -6.54 -10.21 -22.34
N GLU A 339 -6.27 -11.25 -23.13
CA GLU A 339 -7.25 -11.94 -23.98
C GLU A 339 -8.31 -12.66 -23.13
N LEU A 340 -7.87 -13.39 -22.11
CA LEU A 340 -8.80 -14.05 -21.18
C LEU A 340 -9.65 -13.04 -20.41
N PHE A 341 -9.03 -11.94 -19.95
CA PHE A 341 -9.73 -10.87 -19.26
C PHE A 341 -10.84 -10.29 -20.14
N TRP A 342 -10.56 -10.00 -21.40
CA TRP A 342 -11.55 -9.48 -22.35
C TRP A 342 -12.75 -10.43 -22.54
N LYS A 343 -12.49 -11.72 -22.74
CA LYS A 343 -13.55 -12.74 -22.85
C LYS A 343 -14.44 -12.79 -21.61
N LEU A 344 -13.83 -12.86 -20.42
CA LEU A 344 -14.57 -12.88 -19.16
C LEU A 344 -15.29 -11.56 -18.87
N TRP A 345 -14.71 -10.44 -19.31
CA TRP A 345 -15.32 -9.12 -19.18
C TRP A 345 -16.63 -9.03 -19.96
N VAL A 346 -16.68 -9.50 -21.18
CA VAL A 346 -17.90 -9.50 -22.00
C VAL A 346 -19.01 -10.31 -21.32
N PHE A 347 -18.71 -11.51 -20.82
CA PHE A 347 -19.68 -12.30 -20.04
C PHE A 347 -20.14 -11.59 -18.77
N TYR A 348 -19.21 -10.97 -18.07
CA TYR A 348 -19.52 -10.22 -16.85
C TYR A 348 -20.39 -9.00 -17.14
N MET A 349 -20.16 -8.27 -18.23
CA MET A 349 -20.99 -7.14 -18.61
C MET A 349 -22.43 -7.55 -18.88
N ALA A 350 -22.67 -8.67 -19.55
CA ALA A 350 -24.02 -9.22 -19.72
C ALA A 350 -24.70 -9.56 -18.38
N GLN A 351 -23.96 -10.16 -17.43
CA GLN A 351 -24.49 -10.39 -16.07
C GLN A 351 -24.77 -9.07 -15.32
N ARG A 352 -23.86 -8.10 -15.43
CA ARG A 352 -24.03 -6.80 -14.79
C ARG A 352 -25.29 -6.10 -15.29
N GLU A 353 -25.51 -6.11 -16.59
CA GLU A 353 -26.70 -5.50 -17.19
C GLU A 353 -27.99 -6.11 -16.64
N LEU A 354 -28.06 -7.46 -16.56
CA LEU A 354 -29.19 -8.15 -15.93
C LEU A 354 -29.40 -7.73 -14.48
N ILE A 355 -28.30 -7.67 -13.69
CA ILE A 355 -28.37 -7.25 -12.28
C ILE A 355 -28.87 -5.80 -12.17
N MET A 356 -28.38 -4.91 -13.04
CA MET A 356 -28.74 -3.50 -13.00
C MET A 356 -30.18 -3.23 -13.43
N THR A 357 -30.71 -3.99 -14.40
CA THR A 357 -32.11 -3.88 -14.84
C THR A 357 -33.12 -4.51 -13.90
N GLN A 358 -32.74 -5.57 -13.18
CA GLN A 358 -33.62 -6.28 -12.23
C GLN A 358 -33.56 -5.69 -10.81
N ARG A 359 -32.88 -4.58 -10.62
CA ARG A 359 -32.70 -3.93 -9.33
C ARG A 359 -34.02 -3.37 -8.79
N ASP A 360 -34.25 -3.56 -7.48
CA ASP A 360 -35.41 -3.03 -6.79
C ASP A 360 -35.28 -1.50 -6.64
N PRO A 361 -36.17 -0.69 -7.24
CA PRO A 361 -36.10 0.77 -7.17
C PRO A 361 -36.37 1.34 -5.77
N LEU A 362 -36.88 0.53 -4.83
CA LEU A 362 -37.23 0.95 -3.46
C LEU A 362 -36.08 0.80 -2.46
N LYS A 363 -34.94 0.22 -2.87
CA LYS A 363 -33.79 0.06 -1.98
C LYS A 363 -32.82 1.23 -2.03
N ASP A 364 -32.29 1.60 -0.86
CA ASP A 364 -31.50 2.76 -0.45
C ASP A 364 -30.24 3.14 -1.26
N PHE A 365 -30.17 2.86 -2.56
CA PHE A 365 -29.01 3.23 -3.38
C PHE A 365 -29.47 3.83 -4.71
N PRO A 366 -28.73 4.80 -5.30
CA PRO A 366 -29.07 5.36 -6.62
C PRO A 366 -29.34 4.26 -7.63
N GLN A 367 -30.40 4.44 -8.43
CA GLN A 367 -30.85 3.43 -9.41
C GLN A 367 -29.77 3.08 -10.42
N ASP A 368 -28.84 4.00 -10.69
CA ASP A 368 -27.72 3.78 -11.60
C ASP A 368 -26.41 4.33 -11.03
N HIS A 369 -25.30 3.80 -11.51
CA HIS A 369 -23.95 4.26 -11.19
C HIS A 369 -22.93 3.72 -12.21
N PRO A 370 -21.80 4.40 -12.45
CA PRO A 370 -20.86 4.03 -13.50
C PRO A 370 -19.89 2.91 -13.09
N TYR A 371 -19.84 2.51 -11.82
CA TYR A 371 -18.84 1.55 -11.33
C TYR A 371 -18.99 0.18 -12.01
N ALA A 372 -17.86 -0.36 -12.45
CA ALA A 372 -17.81 -1.62 -13.18
C ALA A 372 -18.28 -2.81 -12.33
N PHE A 373 -17.78 -2.94 -11.10
CA PHE A 373 -18.04 -4.09 -10.25
C PHE A 373 -19.21 -3.84 -9.29
N VAL A 374 -20.19 -4.75 -9.32
CA VAL A 374 -21.45 -4.63 -8.58
C VAL A 374 -21.69 -5.83 -7.65
N THR A 375 -22.47 -5.60 -6.60
CA THR A 375 -23.04 -6.68 -5.77
C THR A 375 -24.18 -7.38 -6.52
N ARG A 376 -24.76 -8.43 -5.94
CA ARG A 376 -25.95 -9.09 -6.50
C ARG A 376 -27.18 -8.17 -6.51
N GLU A 377 -27.21 -7.20 -5.62
CA GLU A 377 -28.26 -6.19 -5.51
C GLU A 377 -28.01 -4.95 -6.39
N GLY A 378 -26.98 -4.99 -7.24
CA GLY A 378 -26.64 -3.88 -8.13
C GLY A 378 -26.00 -2.66 -7.43
N LYS A 379 -25.52 -2.79 -6.18
CA LYS A 379 -24.73 -1.75 -5.49
C LYS A 379 -23.26 -1.81 -5.91
N PRO A 380 -22.49 -0.71 -5.87
CA PRO A 380 -21.06 -0.77 -6.11
C PRO A 380 -20.36 -1.75 -5.15
N TYR A 381 -19.53 -2.63 -5.68
CA TYR A 381 -18.87 -3.67 -4.89
C TYR A 381 -17.78 -3.09 -4.00
N GLY A 382 -17.69 -3.55 -2.75
CA GLY A 382 -16.76 -3.06 -1.73
C GLY A 382 -15.51 -3.92 -1.58
N ILE A 383 -14.41 -3.29 -1.13
CA ILE A 383 -13.11 -3.97 -0.90
C ILE A 383 -13.25 -5.10 0.13
N LYS A 384 -13.95 -4.84 1.26
CA LYS A 384 -14.09 -5.85 2.32
C LYS A 384 -14.81 -7.10 1.82
N ALA A 385 -15.85 -6.93 1.02
CA ALA A 385 -16.58 -8.07 0.44
C ALA A 385 -15.68 -8.89 -0.51
N PHE A 386 -14.79 -8.22 -1.27
CA PHE A 386 -13.80 -8.91 -2.08
C PHE A 386 -12.75 -9.66 -1.23
N GLU A 387 -12.22 -9.04 -0.17
CA GLU A 387 -11.28 -9.71 0.75
C GLU A 387 -11.88 -10.99 1.34
N ASP A 388 -13.14 -10.93 1.76
CA ASP A 388 -13.86 -12.08 2.30
C ASP A 388 -14.10 -13.17 1.24
N ALA A 389 -14.45 -12.77 -0.01
CA ALA A 389 -14.61 -13.70 -1.13
C ALA A 389 -13.29 -14.36 -1.52
N HIS A 390 -12.20 -13.58 -1.57
CA HIS A 390 -10.85 -14.06 -1.85
C HIS A 390 -10.39 -15.07 -0.77
N ALA A 391 -10.56 -14.76 0.51
CA ALA A 391 -10.20 -15.65 1.61
C ALA A 391 -10.99 -16.97 1.56
N LYS A 392 -12.28 -16.92 1.19
CA LYS A 392 -13.11 -18.13 0.98
C LYS A 392 -12.61 -18.94 -0.21
N ALA A 393 -12.18 -18.28 -1.29
CA ALA A 393 -11.62 -18.96 -2.46
C ALA A 393 -10.29 -19.68 -2.12
N ILE A 394 -9.40 -19.03 -1.36
CA ILE A 394 -8.16 -19.63 -0.85
C ILE A 394 -8.46 -20.90 -0.01
N LYS A 395 -9.40 -20.79 0.92
CA LYS A 395 -9.80 -21.95 1.77
C LYS A 395 -10.37 -23.11 0.96
N ARG A 396 -11.10 -22.84 -0.14
CA ARG A 396 -11.62 -23.91 -1.03
C ARG A 396 -10.53 -24.74 -1.69
N LEU A 397 -9.36 -24.15 -1.91
CA LEU A 397 -8.18 -24.86 -2.43
C LEU A 397 -7.36 -25.58 -1.36
N GLY A 398 -7.84 -25.63 -0.12
CA GLY A 398 -7.11 -26.19 1.01
C GLY A 398 -5.94 -25.34 1.50
N LEU A 399 -5.87 -24.06 1.05
CA LEU A 399 -4.81 -23.13 1.45
C LEU A 399 -5.26 -22.24 2.62
N VAL A 400 -4.28 -21.72 3.37
CA VAL A 400 -4.52 -20.78 4.48
C VAL A 400 -4.34 -19.35 3.99
N PRO A 401 -5.33 -18.45 4.16
CA PRO A 401 -5.18 -17.04 3.81
C PRO A 401 -4.28 -16.34 4.84
N ALA A 402 -3.00 -16.18 4.52
CA ALA A 402 -2.02 -15.56 5.40
C ALA A 402 -0.98 -14.75 4.61
N LYS A 403 -0.56 -13.60 5.16
CA LYS A 403 0.46 -12.75 4.55
C LYS A 403 1.81 -13.47 4.46
N SER A 404 2.17 -14.23 5.50
CA SER A 404 3.40 -15.02 5.57
C SER A 404 3.48 -16.14 4.53
N LEU A 405 2.34 -16.57 3.99
CA LEU A 405 2.25 -17.61 2.95
C LEU A 405 2.04 -17.06 1.54
N GLY A 406 1.96 -15.74 1.37
CA GLY A 406 1.71 -15.13 0.07
C GLY A 406 0.29 -15.34 -0.48
N THR A 407 -0.69 -15.68 0.36
CA THR A 407 -2.05 -16.03 -0.06
C THR A 407 -3.08 -14.93 0.24
N THR A 408 -2.62 -13.68 0.35
CA THR A 408 -3.49 -12.50 0.51
C THR A 408 -3.63 -11.73 -0.80
N PRO A 409 -4.66 -10.88 -0.97
CA PRO A 409 -4.84 -10.11 -2.20
C PRO A 409 -3.61 -9.29 -2.64
N HIS A 410 -2.85 -8.73 -1.68
CA HIS A 410 -1.66 -7.95 -2.01
C HIS A 410 -0.53 -8.79 -2.64
N ALA A 411 -0.47 -10.07 -2.34
CA ALA A 411 0.52 -11.00 -2.88
C ALA A 411 0.41 -11.21 -4.41
N HIS A 412 -0.76 -10.98 -4.99
CA HIS A 412 -0.95 -11.01 -6.45
C HIS A 412 -0.12 -9.95 -7.18
N ARG A 413 -0.09 -8.73 -6.65
CA ARG A 413 0.76 -7.66 -7.21
C ARG A 413 2.24 -7.97 -7.02
N HIS A 414 2.62 -8.62 -5.94
CA HIS A 414 3.99 -9.09 -5.75
C HIS A 414 4.36 -10.17 -6.78
N ALA A 415 3.46 -11.10 -7.07
CA ALA A 415 3.65 -12.10 -8.14
C ALA A 415 3.85 -11.44 -9.51
N TYR A 416 3.06 -10.40 -9.83
CA TYR A 416 3.25 -9.63 -11.06
C TYR A 416 4.64 -8.98 -11.13
N GLY A 417 5.06 -8.27 -10.07
CA GLY A 417 6.38 -7.64 -10.01
C GLY A 417 7.53 -8.65 -10.13
N GLN A 418 7.40 -9.80 -9.46
CA GLN A 418 8.38 -10.89 -9.55
C GLN A 418 8.46 -11.47 -10.97
N ARG A 419 7.30 -11.68 -11.63
CA ARG A 419 7.25 -12.16 -13.02
C ARG A 419 7.94 -11.22 -13.99
N LEU A 420 7.73 -9.90 -13.87
CA LEU A 420 8.43 -8.91 -14.70
C LEU A 420 9.95 -8.94 -14.46
N ALA A 421 10.37 -9.10 -13.22
CA ALA A 421 11.80 -9.25 -12.89
C ALA A 421 12.39 -10.55 -13.45
N ASP A 422 11.64 -11.66 -13.41
CA ASP A 422 12.06 -12.95 -13.98
C ASP A 422 12.14 -12.94 -15.51
N MET A 423 11.37 -12.06 -16.17
CA MET A 423 11.48 -11.78 -17.61
C MET A 423 12.69 -10.91 -17.94
N ASN A 424 13.54 -10.54 -16.99
CA ASN A 424 14.69 -9.65 -17.13
C ASN A 424 14.36 -8.29 -17.77
N LEU A 425 13.17 -7.76 -17.51
CA LEU A 425 12.79 -6.44 -17.97
C LEU A 425 13.62 -5.37 -17.23
N ASP A 426 14.05 -4.35 -17.98
CA ASP A 426 14.74 -3.21 -17.39
C ASP A 426 13.91 -2.57 -16.27
N ALA A 427 14.60 -2.11 -15.23
CA ALA A 427 14.03 -1.48 -14.07
C ALA A 427 13.06 -0.32 -14.38
N ILE A 428 13.29 0.41 -15.47
CA ILE A 428 12.41 1.49 -15.94
C ILE A 428 11.06 0.94 -16.41
N PHE A 429 11.04 -0.19 -17.13
CA PHE A 429 9.81 -0.82 -17.60
C PHE A 429 9.02 -1.44 -16.43
N VAL A 430 9.71 -2.09 -15.49
CA VAL A 430 9.10 -2.63 -14.26
C VAL A 430 8.47 -1.49 -13.44
N LYS A 431 9.16 -0.36 -13.28
CA LYS A 431 8.63 0.84 -12.64
C LYS A 431 7.37 1.33 -13.32
N LYS A 432 7.36 1.43 -14.65
CA LYS A 432 6.21 1.90 -15.43
C LYS A 432 5.03 0.95 -15.32
N ALA A 433 5.25 -0.34 -15.50
CA ALA A 433 4.22 -1.36 -15.43
C ALA A 433 3.56 -1.46 -14.04
N LEU A 434 4.31 -1.19 -12.98
CA LEU A 434 3.81 -1.13 -11.60
C LEU A 434 3.33 0.27 -11.18
N HIS A 435 3.40 1.28 -12.05
CA HIS A 435 3.02 2.68 -11.76
C HIS A 435 3.73 3.26 -10.52
N HIS A 436 5.00 2.90 -10.32
CA HIS A 436 5.80 3.42 -9.22
C HIS A 436 6.31 4.84 -9.53
N LYS A 437 6.22 5.75 -8.55
CA LYS A 437 6.77 7.10 -8.68
C LYS A 437 8.29 7.13 -8.65
N SER A 438 8.92 6.22 -7.89
CA SER A 438 10.38 6.14 -7.75
C SER A 438 10.91 4.77 -8.15
N LEU A 439 12.17 4.73 -8.64
CA LEU A 439 12.87 3.49 -8.95
C LEU A 439 13.11 2.64 -7.69
N GLY A 440 13.33 3.26 -6.53
CA GLY A 440 13.55 2.53 -5.28
C GLY A 440 12.38 1.66 -4.83
N SER A 441 11.16 1.96 -5.30
CA SER A 441 9.96 1.17 -4.94
C SER A 441 9.93 -0.23 -5.56
N GLN A 442 10.79 -0.52 -6.53
CA GLN A 442 10.86 -1.84 -7.18
C GLN A 442 12.04 -2.70 -6.70
N ALA A 443 12.95 -2.16 -5.88
CA ALA A 443 14.08 -2.90 -5.32
C ALA A 443 13.62 -4.24 -4.70
N VAL A 444 12.47 -4.22 -4.05
CA VAL A 444 11.80 -5.42 -3.50
C VAL A 444 11.61 -6.56 -4.52
N TYR A 445 11.51 -6.26 -5.82
CA TYR A 445 11.31 -7.26 -6.88
C TYR A 445 12.59 -7.57 -7.65
N THR A 446 13.54 -6.63 -7.71
CA THR A 446 14.77 -6.74 -8.49
C THR A 446 15.96 -7.23 -7.68
N GLU A 447 15.88 -7.20 -6.34
CA GLU A 447 16.91 -7.79 -5.51
C GLU A 447 16.89 -9.33 -5.63
N PRO A 448 18.04 -9.95 -5.92
CA PRO A 448 18.12 -11.39 -6.07
C PRO A 448 17.88 -12.08 -4.73
N ASP A 449 17.02 -13.07 -4.69
CA ASP A 449 16.90 -13.95 -3.55
C ASP A 449 18.17 -14.84 -3.42
N ARG A 450 18.29 -15.53 -2.28
CA ARG A 450 19.43 -16.43 -2.01
C ARG A 450 19.63 -17.50 -3.09
N VAL A 451 18.54 -17.99 -3.68
CA VAL A 451 18.59 -19.04 -4.71
C VAL A 451 19.07 -18.46 -6.03
N LYS A 452 18.56 -17.29 -6.44
CA LYS A 452 19.01 -16.57 -7.63
C LYS A 452 20.46 -16.14 -7.51
N LEU A 453 20.87 -15.63 -6.34
CA LEU A 453 22.26 -15.28 -6.06
C LEU A 453 23.19 -16.49 -6.19
N LYS A 454 22.86 -17.64 -5.57
CA LYS A 454 23.64 -18.87 -5.70
C LYS A 454 23.75 -19.34 -7.15
N ARG A 455 22.66 -19.28 -7.93
CA ARG A 455 22.68 -19.66 -9.37
C ARG A 455 23.55 -18.70 -10.18
N ALA A 456 23.46 -17.40 -9.92
CA ALA A 456 24.30 -16.40 -10.59
C ALA A 456 25.78 -16.61 -10.26
N MET A 457 26.14 -16.88 -9.00
CA MET A 457 27.50 -17.19 -8.58
C MET A 457 28.01 -18.46 -9.27
N ALA A 458 27.26 -19.55 -9.26
CA ALA A 458 27.63 -20.78 -9.92
C ALA A 458 27.82 -20.60 -11.46
N THR A 459 26.95 -19.77 -12.07
CA THR A 459 27.09 -19.44 -13.51
C THR A 459 28.35 -18.61 -13.79
N ALA A 460 28.68 -17.66 -12.88
CA ALA A 460 29.89 -16.85 -12.98
C ALA A 460 31.15 -17.70 -12.80
N GLU A 461 31.16 -18.60 -11.82
CA GLU A 461 32.25 -19.58 -11.59
C GLU A 461 32.46 -20.45 -12.82
N ALA A 462 31.40 -21.04 -13.39
CA ALA A 462 31.48 -21.86 -14.59
C ALA A 462 31.93 -21.09 -15.86
N ARG A 463 31.70 -19.76 -15.90
CA ARG A 463 32.25 -18.91 -16.97
C ARG A 463 33.72 -18.61 -16.72
N ALA A 464 34.12 -18.34 -15.46
CA ALA A 464 35.52 -18.10 -15.10
C ALA A 464 36.40 -19.33 -15.37
N GLU A 465 35.89 -20.55 -15.16
CA GLU A 465 36.59 -21.80 -15.46
C GLU A 465 36.82 -22.01 -16.99
N LYS A 466 35.97 -21.41 -17.84
CA LYS A 466 36.06 -21.54 -19.30
C LYS A 466 36.92 -20.48 -19.98
N THR A 467 37.33 -19.44 -19.25
CA THR A 467 38.16 -18.35 -19.76
C THR A 467 39.58 -18.54 -19.26
N GLU A 468 40.58 -18.57 -20.15
CA GLU A 468 42.01 -18.74 -19.82
C GLU A 468 42.56 -17.65 -18.88
N GLU A 469 41.87 -16.53 -18.72
CA GLU A 469 42.17 -15.44 -17.79
C GLU A 469 41.36 -15.51 -16.45
N GLY A 470 40.55 -16.54 -16.26
CA GLY A 470 39.68 -16.67 -15.11
C GLY A 470 40.43 -17.07 -13.86
N THR A 471 40.32 -16.25 -12.80
CA THR A 471 40.78 -16.52 -11.41
C THR A 471 39.83 -17.49 -10.70
N ALA A 472 39.40 -18.58 -11.30
CA ALA A 472 38.68 -19.63 -10.61
C ALA A 472 39.64 -20.29 -9.60
N LEU A 473 39.35 -20.17 -8.33
CA LEU A 473 40.11 -20.83 -7.25
C LEU A 473 39.70 -22.32 -7.27
N PRO A 474 40.60 -23.25 -7.67
CA PRO A 474 40.27 -24.65 -7.55
C PRO A 474 40.05 -25.02 -6.07
N PRO A 475 39.10 -25.92 -5.78
CA PRO A 475 38.91 -26.36 -4.40
C PRO A 475 40.20 -26.97 -3.88
N PRO A 476 40.60 -26.58 -2.64
CA PRO A 476 41.77 -27.21 -2.03
C PRO A 476 41.54 -28.70 -1.82
N ASP A 477 42.62 -29.49 -1.93
CA ASP A 477 42.54 -30.91 -1.60
C ASP A 477 42.34 -31.07 -0.09
N PHE A 478 41.10 -31.13 0.35
CA PHE A 478 40.74 -31.26 1.78
C PHE A 478 41.31 -32.56 2.40
N LEU A 479 41.51 -33.61 1.59
CA LEU A 479 42.10 -34.86 2.10
C LEU A 479 43.56 -34.67 2.44
N ALA A 480 44.32 -33.86 1.66
CA ALA A 480 45.72 -33.51 1.96
C ALA A 480 45.86 -32.74 3.26
N TYR A 481 44.85 -31.99 3.73
CA TYR A 481 44.78 -31.29 5.00
C TYR A 481 44.19 -32.14 6.13
N GLY A 482 43.97 -33.45 5.93
CA GLY A 482 43.48 -34.36 6.95
C GLY A 482 41.97 -34.33 7.20
N PHE A 483 41.20 -33.61 6.37
CA PHE A 483 39.73 -33.70 6.40
C PHE A 483 39.30 -35.05 5.85
N ARG A 484 38.54 -35.80 6.64
CA ARG A 484 37.91 -37.06 6.16
C ARG A 484 36.47 -36.75 5.72
N ASP A 485 36.03 -37.51 4.71
CA ASP A 485 34.61 -37.46 4.38
C ASP A 485 33.78 -37.97 5.57
N VAL A 486 33.04 -37.10 6.19
CA VAL A 486 32.18 -37.39 7.34
C VAL A 486 30.76 -37.84 6.89
N ASP A 487 30.45 -37.77 5.60
CA ASP A 487 29.18 -38.19 5.04
C ASP A 487 29.34 -39.05 3.76
N PRO A 488 30.12 -40.15 3.82
CA PRO A 488 30.44 -40.98 2.64
C PRO A 488 29.19 -41.60 2.00
N ARG A 489 28.07 -41.60 2.68
CA ARG A 489 26.78 -42.12 2.17
C ARG A 489 25.86 -41.00 1.71
N GLY A 490 26.25 -39.75 1.77
CA GLY A 490 25.42 -38.59 1.37
C GLY A 490 24.14 -38.43 2.21
N LEU A 491 24.17 -38.83 3.48
CA LEU A 491 22.99 -38.79 4.36
C LEU A 491 22.63 -37.36 4.77
N PHE A 492 23.64 -36.48 4.87
CA PHE A 492 23.47 -35.06 5.28
C PHE A 492 23.48 -34.09 4.11
N SER A 493 24.11 -34.46 2.99
CA SER A 493 24.25 -33.60 1.80
C SER A 493 23.11 -33.75 0.80
N GLY A 494 22.16 -34.69 1.01
CA GLY A 494 21.00 -34.86 0.15
C GLY A 494 19.91 -33.79 0.36
N HIS A 495 19.12 -33.51 -0.67
CA HIS A 495 17.97 -32.59 -0.60
C HIS A 495 16.86 -33.06 0.35
N ASP A 496 16.88 -34.33 0.71
CA ASP A 496 15.92 -34.99 1.63
C ASP A 496 16.74 -35.79 2.68
N PRO A 497 17.13 -35.19 3.81
CA PRO A 497 17.94 -35.91 4.81
C PRO A 497 17.16 -37.14 5.30
N LYS A 498 17.63 -38.30 4.90
CA LYS A 498 17.06 -39.60 5.21
C LYS A 498 16.92 -39.89 6.73
N LEU A 499 17.64 -39.13 7.54
CA LEU A 499 17.57 -39.18 9.01
C LEU A 499 16.27 -38.62 9.59
N MET A 500 15.46 -37.85 8.84
CA MET A 500 14.17 -37.34 9.30
C MET A 500 12.97 -38.29 9.02
N ARG A 501 13.16 -39.36 8.30
CA ARG A 501 12.13 -40.40 8.15
C ARG A 501 12.21 -41.35 9.35
N ARG A 502 11.48 -41.02 10.41
CA ARG A 502 11.08 -42.05 11.37
C ARG A 502 10.09 -42.99 10.67
N ASN A 503 10.44 -44.28 10.61
CA ASN A 503 9.50 -45.34 10.26
C ASN A 503 8.29 -45.37 11.24
#